data_508d56b721f593aedd3f872b1a8dfffd
#
_entry.id   508d56b721f593aedd3f872b1a8dfffd
#
_cell.length_a   1.000
_cell.length_b   1.000
_cell.length_c   1.000
_cell.angle_alpha   90.00
_cell.angle_beta   90.00
_cell.angle_gamma   90.00
#
_symmetry.space_group_name_H-M   'P 1'
#
loop_
_entity.id
_entity.type
_entity.pdbx_description
1 polymer ?
#
loop_
_entity_poly.entity_id
_entity_poly.type
_entity_poly.pdbx_seq_one_letter_code
_entity_poly.pdbx_strand_id
1 'polypeptide(L)'
;AAALFVLRLLQQCLDSETPWKTVALRALRFVGVLAAAMVVYFLLLHLCLRLYHETLTAYRGINNMGKLNFAELPQMLVRCVRCFYLLPKTGYAFLTNSRLIRWAMWASLLLSAVSLALAWRDRDWKKIVTVVLLLAALPIAANGIFIMAPETATHTLMTYGVVTLFYLPLIVGDGLRWRRDAVRRWVSLLTCLCLAGASAGYAWFCNGCYRTNYYSNEIMASYYTSMLTRARSMEGYTPDLEIVFVGQYVEDPTLRDLWSGTPFIMDGRSTASVQINEYGRLRMIAMSTGMGTRYATDDELAQYADSIAAAANYPADGCMWIEDGKLFIRLCDPSTVYY
;
A
#
# COMPACT_ATOMS: atom_id res chain seq x y z
N ALA A 1 -3.77 12.82 8.76
CA ALA A 1 -4.14 14.10 9.38
C ALA A 1 -5.58 14.51 9.04
N ALA A 2 -5.98 14.59 7.74
CA ALA A 2 -7.31 15.09 7.36
C ALA A 2 -8.47 14.28 7.97
N ALA A 3 -8.42 12.95 7.91
CA ALA A 3 -9.46 12.09 8.47
C ALA A 3 -9.62 12.26 10.00
N LEU A 4 -8.51 12.39 10.73
CA LEU A 4 -8.53 12.66 12.18
C LEU A 4 -9.14 14.02 12.51
N PHE A 5 -8.89 15.01 11.66
CA PHE A 5 -9.51 16.33 11.82
C PHE A 5 -11.03 16.26 11.58
N VAL A 6 -11.48 15.56 10.55
CA VAL A 6 -12.91 15.32 10.30
C VAL A 6 -13.58 14.61 11.47
N LEU A 7 -12.92 13.58 12.06
CA LEU A 7 -13.40 12.91 13.27
C LEU A 7 -13.50 13.88 14.45
N ARG A 8 -12.53 14.77 14.62
CA ARG A 8 -12.58 15.79 15.70
C ARG A 8 -13.72 16.79 15.50
N LEU A 9 -13.96 17.21 14.25
CA LEU A 9 -15.11 18.06 13.94
C LEU A 9 -16.44 17.33 14.21
N LEU A 10 -16.51 16.04 13.86
CA LEU A 10 -17.67 15.20 14.15
C LEU A 10 -17.94 15.12 15.64
N GLN A 11 -16.92 14.86 16.46
CA GLN A 11 -17.03 14.85 17.92
C GLN A 11 -17.59 16.18 18.46
N GLN A 12 -17.04 17.32 17.98
CA GLN A 12 -17.50 18.64 18.39
C GLN A 12 -18.93 18.95 17.93
N CYS A 13 -19.34 18.46 16.75
CA CYS A 13 -20.70 18.64 16.26
C CYS A 13 -21.73 17.83 17.05
N LEU A 14 -21.34 16.66 17.55
CA LEU A 14 -22.19 15.81 18.41
C LEU A 14 -22.31 16.34 19.82
N ASP A 15 -21.37 17.14 20.28
CA ASP A 15 -21.47 17.83 21.55
C ASP A 15 -22.57 18.91 21.49
N SER A 16 -23.56 18.80 22.38
CA SER A 16 -24.70 19.69 22.43
C SER A 16 -24.31 21.15 22.75
N GLU A 17 -23.19 21.38 23.43
CA GLU A 17 -22.73 22.70 23.83
C GLU A 17 -22.02 23.46 22.71
N THR A 18 -21.51 22.74 21.71
CA THR A 18 -20.76 23.37 20.61
C THR A 18 -21.71 23.88 19.53
N PRO A 19 -21.75 25.20 19.23
CA PRO A 19 -22.58 25.74 18.17
C PRO A 19 -22.08 25.26 16.78
N TRP A 20 -23.02 24.92 15.90
CA TRP A 20 -22.70 24.44 14.54
C TRP A 20 -21.85 25.43 13.76
N LYS A 21 -22.02 26.75 13.94
CA LYS A 21 -21.23 27.82 13.32
C LYS A 21 -19.74 27.70 13.65
N THR A 22 -19.43 27.32 14.89
CA THR A 22 -18.03 27.13 15.32
C THR A 22 -17.39 25.94 14.60
N VAL A 23 -18.15 24.84 14.45
CA VAL A 23 -17.69 23.64 13.70
C VAL A 23 -17.47 24.00 12.22
N ALA A 24 -18.43 24.70 11.61
CA ALA A 24 -18.33 25.12 10.21
C ALA A 24 -17.14 26.06 9.98
N LEU A 25 -16.90 27.05 10.88
CA LEU A 25 -15.77 27.95 10.78
C LEU A 25 -14.42 27.21 10.92
N ARG A 26 -14.33 26.25 11.84
CA ARG A 26 -13.14 25.41 12.00
C ARG A 26 -12.89 24.55 10.74
N ALA A 27 -13.94 23.95 10.18
CA ALA A 27 -13.85 23.22 8.94
C ALA A 27 -13.32 24.10 7.80
N LEU A 28 -13.88 25.29 7.63
CA LEU A 28 -13.44 26.24 6.61
C LEU A 28 -11.98 26.67 6.78
N ARG A 29 -11.57 26.99 8.00
CA ARG A 29 -10.17 27.31 8.32
C ARG A 29 -9.23 26.16 7.96
N PHE A 30 -9.61 24.93 8.27
CA PHE A 30 -8.81 23.75 7.96
C PHE A 30 -8.67 23.54 6.44
N VAL A 31 -9.76 23.67 5.70
CA VAL A 31 -9.73 23.61 4.22
C VAL A 31 -8.82 24.71 3.67
N GLY A 32 -8.90 25.94 4.21
CA GLY A 32 -8.02 27.04 3.82
C GLY A 32 -6.54 26.74 4.08
N VAL A 33 -6.21 26.20 5.25
CA VAL A 33 -4.83 25.78 5.58
C VAL A 33 -4.33 24.67 4.66
N LEU A 34 -5.18 23.68 4.37
CA LEU A 34 -4.81 22.61 3.42
C LEU A 34 -4.57 23.17 2.01
N ALA A 35 -5.45 24.05 1.54
CA ALA A 35 -5.29 24.68 0.23
C ALA A 35 -4.00 25.49 0.16
N ALA A 36 -3.72 26.30 1.18
CA ALA A 36 -2.48 27.08 1.27
C ALA A 36 -1.24 26.17 1.30
N ALA A 37 -1.28 25.08 2.08
CA ALA A 37 -0.19 24.12 2.15
C ALA A 37 0.05 23.42 0.80
N MET A 38 -1.01 23.08 0.06
CA MET A 38 -0.90 22.53 -1.29
C MET A 38 -0.26 23.52 -2.27
N VAL A 39 -0.68 24.79 -2.25
CA VAL A 39 -0.09 25.82 -3.09
C VAL A 39 1.40 25.98 -2.80
N VAL A 40 1.78 26.10 -1.51
CA VAL A 40 3.19 26.19 -1.10
C VAL A 40 3.97 24.94 -1.55
N TYR A 41 3.42 23.75 -1.36
CA TYR A 41 4.04 22.50 -1.81
C TYR A 41 4.32 22.51 -3.32
N PHE A 42 3.33 22.86 -4.14
CA PHE A 42 3.51 22.89 -5.58
C PHE A 42 4.50 23.96 -6.03
N LEU A 43 4.50 25.13 -5.39
CA LEU A 43 5.48 26.19 -5.69
C LEU A 43 6.90 25.73 -5.37
N LEU A 44 7.11 25.11 -4.19
CA LEU A 44 8.43 24.60 -3.79
C LEU A 44 8.86 23.43 -4.71
N LEU A 45 7.97 22.54 -5.04
CA LEU A 45 8.25 21.43 -5.96
C LEU A 45 8.73 21.94 -7.32
N HIS A 46 7.99 22.88 -7.92
CA HIS A 46 8.38 23.46 -9.20
C HIS A 46 9.69 24.25 -9.11
N LEU A 47 9.93 24.94 -8.01
CA LEU A 47 11.19 25.63 -7.77
C LEU A 47 12.36 24.64 -7.71
N CYS A 48 12.22 23.55 -6.95
CA CYS A 48 13.24 22.51 -6.86
C CYS A 48 13.52 21.85 -8.22
N LEU A 49 12.47 21.47 -8.96
CA LEU A 49 12.63 20.88 -10.29
C LEU A 49 13.37 21.82 -11.26
N ARG A 50 13.10 23.13 -11.19
CA ARG A 50 13.82 24.11 -12.00
C ARG A 50 15.27 24.27 -11.59
N LEU A 51 15.54 24.33 -10.28
CA LEU A 51 16.90 24.51 -9.74
C LEU A 51 17.81 23.32 -10.05
N TYR A 52 17.28 22.11 -10.02
CA TYR A 52 18.03 20.88 -10.27
C TYR A 52 17.96 20.41 -11.72
N HIS A 53 17.23 21.11 -12.60
CA HIS A 53 16.99 20.72 -14.01
C HIS A 53 16.39 19.31 -14.15
N GLU A 54 15.59 18.89 -13.16
CA GLU A 54 14.98 17.57 -13.10
C GLU A 54 13.50 17.61 -13.52
N THR A 55 12.99 16.45 -13.95
CA THR A 55 11.58 16.25 -14.23
C THR A 55 10.99 15.23 -13.26
N LEU A 56 9.69 15.32 -13.00
CA LEU A 56 9.02 14.28 -12.20
C LEU A 56 9.09 12.94 -12.92
N THR A 57 9.54 11.92 -12.21
CA THR A 57 9.61 10.57 -12.73
C THR A 57 8.21 10.05 -13.06
N ALA A 58 8.10 9.28 -14.15
CA ALA A 58 6.86 8.60 -14.51
C ALA A 58 6.54 7.38 -13.61
N TYR A 59 7.38 7.12 -12.58
CA TYR A 59 7.22 5.98 -11.70
C TYR A 59 5.83 5.93 -11.08
N ARG A 60 5.07 4.87 -11.42
CA ARG A 60 3.71 4.62 -10.91
C ARG A 60 2.74 5.79 -11.03
N GLY A 61 2.90 6.63 -12.04
CA GLY A 61 1.99 7.75 -12.29
C GLY A 61 2.20 8.98 -11.39
N ILE A 62 3.33 9.10 -10.68
CA ILE A 62 3.65 10.27 -9.83
C ILE A 62 3.67 11.57 -10.64
N ASN A 63 4.11 11.52 -11.90
CA ASN A 63 4.10 12.66 -12.83
C ASN A 63 2.68 13.18 -13.16
N ASN A 64 1.63 12.38 -12.90
CA ASN A 64 0.23 12.75 -13.08
C ASN A 64 -0.43 13.21 -11.77
N MET A 65 0.31 13.22 -10.66
CA MET A 65 -0.20 13.68 -9.37
C MET A 65 -0.62 15.13 -9.42
N GLY A 66 -1.87 15.40 -9.05
CA GLY A 66 -2.46 16.74 -9.07
C GLY A 66 -3.09 17.15 -10.41
N LYS A 67 -3.00 16.35 -11.45
CA LYS A 67 -3.74 16.54 -12.70
C LYS A 67 -5.16 16.02 -12.53
N LEU A 68 -6.07 16.92 -12.10
CA LEU A 68 -7.47 16.55 -11.88
C LEU A 68 -8.21 16.41 -13.21
N ASN A 69 -8.74 15.21 -13.46
CA ASN A 69 -9.72 15.01 -14.52
C ASN A 69 -11.13 15.17 -13.94
N PHE A 70 -11.77 16.31 -14.19
CA PHE A 70 -13.10 16.61 -13.65
C PHE A 70 -14.18 15.65 -14.16
N ALA A 71 -14.01 15.05 -15.34
CA ALA A 71 -14.94 14.05 -15.88
C ALA A 71 -14.96 12.76 -15.05
N GLU A 72 -13.84 12.39 -14.44
CA GLU A 72 -13.68 11.19 -13.61
C GLU A 72 -13.92 11.44 -12.11
N LEU A 73 -14.03 12.71 -11.71
CA LEU A 73 -14.21 13.08 -10.30
C LEU A 73 -15.37 12.32 -9.61
N PRO A 74 -16.57 12.12 -10.20
CA PRO A 74 -17.63 11.33 -9.58
C PRO A 74 -17.20 9.88 -9.29
N GLN A 75 -16.45 9.25 -10.20
CA GLN A 75 -15.97 7.87 -10.02
C GLN A 75 -14.93 7.80 -8.90
N MET A 76 -14.03 8.78 -8.82
CA MET A 76 -13.03 8.89 -7.76
C MET A 76 -13.69 9.06 -6.39
N LEU A 77 -14.71 9.90 -6.27
CA LEU A 77 -15.49 10.08 -5.04
C LEU A 77 -16.18 8.78 -4.62
N VAL A 78 -16.83 8.11 -5.57
CA VAL A 78 -17.42 6.78 -5.33
C VAL A 78 -16.37 5.79 -4.87
N ARG A 79 -15.19 5.79 -5.48
CA ARG A 79 -14.07 4.93 -5.08
C ARG A 79 -13.63 5.22 -3.64
N CYS A 80 -13.50 6.49 -3.24
CA CYS A 80 -13.20 6.88 -1.86
C CYS A 80 -14.21 6.30 -0.86
N VAL A 81 -15.51 6.45 -1.16
CA VAL A 81 -16.60 5.97 -0.30
C VAL A 81 -16.64 4.44 -0.24
N ARG A 82 -16.53 3.77 -1.39
CA ARG A 82 -16.51 2.29 -1.46
C ARG A 82 -15.32 1.71 -0.71
N CYS A 83 -14.13 2.29 -0.90
CA CYS A 83 -12.92 1.85 -0.21
C CYS A 83 -12.93 2.11 1.30
N PHE A 84 -13.78 2.98 1.80
CA PHE A 84 -13.90 3.28 3.23
C PHE A 84 -14.99 2.44 3.91
N TYR A 85 -16.24 2.57 3.45
CA TYR A 85 -17.39 1.92 4.09
C TYR A 85 -17.64 0.48 3.61
N LEU A 86 -17.29 0.16 2.37
CA LEU A 86 -17.49 -1.17 1.78
C LEU A 86 -16.20 -1.98 1.67
N LEU A 87 -15.13 -1.52 2.33
CA LEU A 87 -13.83 -2.18 2.34
C LEU A 87 -13.92 -3.70 2.60
N PRO A 88 -14.80 -4.21 3.51
CA PRO A 88 -14.93 -5.65 3.73
C PRO A 88 -15.36 -6.43 2.49
N LYS A 89 -15.95 -5.77 1.48
CA LYS A 89 -16.40 -6.41 0.22
C LYS A 89 -15.47 -6.14 -0.95
N THR A 90 -14.77 -5.00 -0.96
CA THR A 90 -14.03 -4.50 -2.14
C THR A 90 -12.54 -4.83 -2.13
N GLY A 91 -12.05 -5.44 -1.03
CA GLY A 91 -10.79 -6.11 -0.98
C GLY A 91 -9.53 -5.32 -1.35
N TYR A 92 -9.10 -4.41 -0.51
CA TYR A 92 -7.65 -4.26 -0.36
C TYR A 92 -7.17 -5.47 0.44
N ALA A 93 -6.47 -6.38 -0.20
CA ALA A 93 -6.09 -7.68 0.36
C ALA A 93 -5.47 -7.55 1.77
N PHE A 94 -4.61 -6.56 1.98
CA PHE A 94 -3.97 -6.29 3.26
C PHE A 94 -4.96 -5.96 4.40
N LEU A 95 -6.00 -5.16 4.12
CA LEU A 95 -6.92 -4.69 5.16
C LEU A 95 -8.08 -5.66 5.42
N THR A 96 -8.34 -6.58 4.52
CA THR A 96 -9.58 -7.38 4.53
C THR A 96 -9.40 -8.89 4.51
N ASN A 97 -8.17 -9.39 4.38
CA ASN A 97 -7.92 -10.83 4.32
C ASN A 97 -8.24 -11.57 5.62
N SER A 98 -8.18 -10.88 6.77
CA SER A 98 -8.60 -11.47 8.05
C SER A 98 -10.10 -11.32 8.25
N ARG A 99 -10.80 -12.44 8.50
CA ARG A 99 -12.22 -12.42 8.88
C ARG A 99 -12.45 -11.58 10.14
N LEU A 100 -11.53 -11.64 11.10
CA LEU A 100 -11.61 -10.89 12.36
C LEU A 100 -11.57 -9.38 12.11
N ILE A 101 -10.67 -8.90 11.25
CA ILE A 101 -10.60 -7.47 10.89
C ILE A 101 -11.91 -7.03 10.22
N ARG A 102 -12.45 -7.82 9.29
CA ARG A 102 -13.72 -7.50 8.61
C ARG A 102 -14.88 -7.42 9.58
N TRP A 103 -14.99 -8.38 10.51
CA TRP A 103 -16.02 -8.34 11.55
C TRP A 103 -15.86 -7.13 12.48
N ALA A 104 -14.63 -6.79 12.87
CA ALA A 104 -14.36 -5.61 13.66
C ALA A 104 -14.74 -4.30 12.94
N MET A 105 -14.54 -4.21 11.62
CA MET A 105 -14.96 -3.07 10.82
C MET A 105 -16.50 -2.91 10.80
N TRP A 106 -17.22 -3.99 10.53
CA TRP A 106 -18.69 -3.98 10.56
C TRP A 106 -19.23 -3.67 11.95
N ALA A 107 -18.63 -4.24 12.99
CA ALA A 107 -19.00 -3.96 14.36
C ALA A 107 -18.76 -2.48 14.73
N SER A 108 -17.65 -1.88 14.28
CA SER A 108 -17.37 -0.45 14.47
C SER A 108 -18.42 0.46 13.82
N LEU A 109 -18.83 0.14 12.59
CA LEU A 109 -19.90 0.88 11.91
C LEU A 109 -21.23 0.72 12.63
N LEU A 110 -21.58 -0.51 13.01
CA LEU A 110 -22.82 -0.79 13.74
C LEU A 110 -22.85 -0.10 15.10
N LEU A 111 -21.77 -0.18 15.89
CA LEU A 111 -21.67 0.50 17.17
C LEU A 111 -21.79 2.02 17.03
N SER A 112 -21.21 2.61 15.98
CA SER A 112 -21.35 4.04 15.71
C SER A 112 -22.80 4.41 15.39
N ALA A 113 -23.47 3.62 14.54
CA ALA A 113 -24.88 3.83 14.16
C ALA A 113 -25.82 3.67 15.39
N VAL A 114 -25.59 2.61 16.19
CA VAL A 114 -26.37 2.37 17.44
C VAL A 114 -26.15 3.51 18.43
N SER A 115 -24.92 3.98 18.61
CA SER A 115 -24.60 5.11 19.49
C SER A 115 -25.35 6.37 19.06
N LEU A 116 -25.34 6.70 17.76
CA LEU A 116 -26.09 7.82 17.22
C LEU A 116 -27.59 7.65 17.46
N ALA A 117 -28.14 6.48 17.18
CA ALA A 117 -29.58 6.22 17.34
C ALA A 117 -30.04 6.31 18.81
N LEU A 118 -29.23 5.82 19.76
CA LEU A 118 -29.61 5.76 21.17
C LEU A 118 -29.33 7.06 21.95
N ALA A 119 -28.27 7.77 21.61
CA ALA A 119 -27.79 8.88 22.43
C ALA A 119 -27.91 10.25 21.76
N TRP A 120 -27.96 10.31 20.43
CA TRP A 120 -28.07 11.59 19.74
C TRP A 120 -29.54 12.09 19.73
N ARG A 121 -29.76 13.24 20.34
CA ARG A 121 -31.09 13.82 20.53
C ARG A 121 -31.24 15.22 19.97
N ASP A 122 -30.15 15.75 19.47
CA ASP A 122 -30.18 17.08 18.88
C ASP A 122 -31.08 17.05 17.63
N ARG A 123 -32.15 17.87 17.65
CA ARG A 123 -33.10 18.01 16.53
C ARG A 123 -32.79 19.23 15.66
N ASP A 124 -31.67 19.94 15.94
CA ASP A 124 -31.26 21.01 15.06
C ASP A 124 -30.83 20.43 13.71
N TRP A 125 -31.66 20.70 12.70
CA TRP A 125 -31.44 20.22 11.34
C TRP A 125 -30.06 20.63 10.79
N LYS A 126 -29.51 21.80 11.21
CA LYS A 126 -28.18 22.27 10.81
C LYS A 126 -27.07 21.36 11.34
N LYS A 127 -27.21 20.91 12.58
CA LYS A 127 -26.29 19.92 13.15
C LYS A 127 -26.44 18.56 12.47
N ILE A 128 -27.66 18.14 12.17
CA ILE A 128 -27.93 16.88 11.46
C ILE A 128 -27.23 16.91 10.08
N VAL A 129 -27.46 17.96 9.31
CA VAL A 129 -26.81 18.14 8.00
C VAL A 129 -25.29 18.15 8.14
N THR A 130 -24.76 18.87 9.16
CA THR A 130 -23.32 18.93 9.38
C THR A 130 -22.73 17.55 9.71
N VAL A 131 -23.38 16.76 10.55
CA VAL A 131 -22.94 15.37 10.85
C VAL A 131 -22.95 14.51 9.59
N VAL A 132 -24.01 14.57 8.80
CA VAL A 132 -24.10 13.82 7.53
C VAL A 132 -22.98 14.24 6.58
N LEU A 133 -22.73 15.53 6.43
CA LEU A 133 -21.66 16.05 5.58
C LEU A 133 -20.28 15.62 6.09
N LEU A 134 -20.04 15.62 7.40
CA LEU A 134 -18.77 15.16 7.98
C LEU A 134 -18.58 13.64 7.78
N LEU A 135 -19.63 12.84 7.94
CA LEU A 135 -19.59 11.40 7.65
C LEU A 135 -19.33 11.13 6.16
N ALA A 136 -19.92 11.93 5.28
CA ALA A 136 -19.64 11.84 3.83
C ALA A 136 -18.23 12.33 3.47
N ALA A 137 -17.70 13.34 4.17
CA ALA A 137 -16.35 13.85 3.95
C ALA A 137 -15.25 12.92 4.52
N LEU A 138 -15.56 12.10 5.52
CA LEU A 138 -14.58 11.21 6.17
C LEU A 138 -13.91 10.25 5.19
N PRO A 139 -14.60 9.51 4.31
CA PRO A 139 -13.96 8.66 3.32
C PRO A 139 -13.10 9.44 2.32
N ILE A 140 -13.49 10.66 1.97
CA ILE A 140 -12.71 11.52 1.07
C ILE A 140 -11.42 11.96 1.77
N ALA A 141 -11.52 12.37 3.03
CA ALA A 141 -10.37 12.75 3.85
C ALA A 141 -9.41 11.58 4.15
N ALA A 142 -9.94 10.36 4.25
CA ALA A 142 -9.15 9.15 4.47
C ALA A 142 -8.45 8.65 3.19
N ASN A 143 -9.13 8.76 2.05
CA ASN A 143 -8.74 8.16 0.77
C ASN A 143 -8.52 9.21 -0.34
N GLY A 144 -8.18 10.44 0.01
CA GLY A 144 -7.97 11.55 -0.95
C GLY A 144 -6.93 11.27 -2.02
N ILE A 145 -6.08 10.27 -1.81
CA ILE A 145 -5.10 9.82 -2.81
C ILE A 145 -5.75 9.40 -4.13
N PHE A 146 -6.96 8.81 -4.11
CA PHE A 146 -7.67 8.45 -5.32
C PHE A 146 -8.12 9.65 -6.17
N ILE A 147 -8.19 10.83 -5.54
CA ILE A 147 -8.50 12.08 -6.25
C ILE A 147 -7.20 12.73 -6.72
N MET A 148 -6.17 12.71 -5.87
CA MET A 148 -4.88 13.37 -6.18
C MET A 148 -4.06 12.63 -7.23
N ALA A 149 -4.17 11.29 -7.28
CA ALA A 149 -3.38 10.45 -8.17
C ALA A 149 -4.23 9.26 -8.66
N PRO A 150 -5.22 9.50 -9.55
CA PRO A 150 -6.21 8.51 -9.97
C PRO A 150 -5.59 7.31 -10.72
N GLU A 151 -4.55 7.56 -11.49
CA GLU A 151 -3.85 6.55 -12.31
C GLU A 151 -2.74 5.82 -11.52
N THR A 152 -2.46 6.27 -10.30
CA THR A 152 -1.36 5.68 -9.51
C THR A 152 -1.79 4.34 -8.93
N ALA A 153 -0.91 3.35 -9.03
CA ALA A 153 -1.06 2.10 -8.27
C ALA A 153 -1.01 2.42 -6.77
N THR A 154 -2.19 2.39 -6.14
CA THR A 154 -2.29 2.74 -4.71
C THR A 154 -1.78 1.61 -3.85
N HIS A 155 -0.83 1.93 -2.96
CA HIS A 155 -0.36 1.02 -1.93
C HIS A 155 -1.20 1.14 -0.66
N THR A 156 -1.20 0.08 0.15
CA THR A 156 -1.85 0.05 1.47
C THR A 156 -1.44 1.23 2.35
N LEU A 157 -0.17 1.64 2.28
CA LEU A 157 0.33 2.79 3.02
C LEU A 157 -0.40 4.10 2.67
N MET A 158 -0.81 4.26 1.42
CA MET A 158 -1.55 5.45 0.95
C MET A 158 -3.01 5.45 1.41
N THR A 159 -3.58 4.27 1.68
CA THR A 159 -4.96 4.09 2.13
C THR A 159 -5.09 3.83 3.62
N TYR A 160 -4.01 3.99 4.37
CA TYR A 160 -3.97 3.75 5.82
C TYR A 160 -4.99 4.59 6.61
N GLY A 161 -5.46 5.70 6.05
CA GLY A 161 -6.52 6.52 6.64
C GLY A 161 -7.81 5.76 6.95
N VAL A 162 -8.04 4.60 6.31
CA VAL A 162 -9.19 3.71 6.60
C VAL A 162 -9.18 3.20 8.04
N VAL A 163 -8.04 3.12 8.70
CA VAL A 163 -7.93 2.73 10.12
C VAL A 163 -8.77 3.66 11.03
N THR A 164 -9.04 4.89 10.60
CA THR A 164 -9.91 5.83 11.31
C THR A 164 -11.35 5.32 11.49
N LEU A 165 -11.78 4.35 10.69
CA LEU A 165 -13.07 3.69 10.84
C LEU A 165 -13.21 2.96 12.20
N PHE A 166 -12.11 2.40 12.71
CA PHE A 166 -12.10 1.74 14.02
C PHE A 166 -12.21 2.74 15.19
N TYR A 167 -11.79 3.99 14.99
CA TYR A 167 -11.93 5.06 15.98
C TYR A 167 -13.29 5.73 15.95
N LEU A 168 -14.09 5.53 14.88
CA LEU A 168 -15.39 6.17 14.74
C LEU A 168 -16.33 5.93 15.92
N PRO A 169 -16.53 4.69 16.44
CA PRO A 169 -17.42 4.47 17.58
C PRO A 169 -16.93 5.11 18.88
N LEU A 170 -15.61 5.26 19.09
CA LEU A 170 -15.07 5.99 20.22
C LEU A 170 -15.42 7.48 20.14
N ILE A 171 -15.14 8.09 18.98
CA ILE A 171 -15.37 9.52 18.73
C ILE A 171 -16.86 9.85 18.83
N VAL A 172 -17.70 9.00 18.25
CA VAL A 172 -19.16 9.16 18.35
C VAL A 172 -19.63 8.98 19.79
N GLY A 173 -19.16 7.93 20.46
CA GLY A 173 -19.56 7.64 21.84
C GLY A 173 -19.13 8.71 22.84
N ASP A 174 -17.98 9.34 22.65
CA ASP A 174 -17.44 10.40 23.51
C ASP A 174 -18.10 11.76 23.23
N GLY A 175 -18.50 12.03 21.99
CA GLY A 175 -19.21 13.27 21.63
C GLY A 175 -20.69 13.30 22.04
N LEU A 176 -21.27 12.17 22.46
CA LEU A 176 -22.68 12.05 22.79
C LEU A 176 -22.96 12.09 24.29
N ARG A 177 -24.08 12.72 24.68
CA ARG A 177 -24.59 12.69 26.06
C ARG A 177 -25.51 11.48 26.27
N TRP A 178 -25.03 10.52 27.03
CA TRP A 178 -25.75 9.29 27.30
C TRP A 178 -26.77 9.47 28.44
N ARG A 179 -27.97 8.94 28.23
CA ARG A 179 -29.05 9.00 29.21
C ARG A 179 -28.89 7.97 30.33
N ARG A 180 -28.25 6.84 30.03
CA ARG A 180 -28.03 5.71 30.92
C ARG A 180 -26.57 5.34 30.95
N ASP A 181 -25.92 5.48 32.08
CA ASP A 181 -24.50 5.11 32.23
C ASP A 181 -24.24 3.63 31.93
N ALA A 182 -25.19 2.75 32.26
CA ALA A 182 -25.08 1.33 31.93
C ALA A 182 -24.93 1.11 30.41
N VAL A 183 -25.75 1.77 29.57
CA VAL A 183 -25.67 1.65 28.11
C VAL A 183 -24.35 2.20 27.60
N ARG A 184 -23.91 3.35 28.12
CA ARG A 184 -22.60 3.92 27.80
C ARG A 184 -21.46 2.92 28.09
N ARG A 185 -21.46 2.31 29.26
CA ARG A 185 -20.44 1.33 29.68
C ARG A 185 -20.40 0.13 28.73
N TRP A 186 -21.56 -0.42 28.38
CA TRP A 186 -21.64 -1.54 27.44
C TRP A 186 -21.13 -1.19 26.03
N VAL A 187 -21.53 -0.05 25.49
CA VAL A 187 -21.04 0.42 24.19
C VAL A 187 -19.53 0.65 24.23
N SER A 188 -19.02 1.26 25.29
CA SER A 188 -17.58 1.47 25.47
C SER A 188 -16.81 0.14 25.55
N LEU A 189 -17.31 -0.83 26.33
CA LEU A 189 -16.73 -2.16 26.44
C LEU A 189 -16.70 -2.87 25.09
N LEU A 190 -17.83 -2.89 24.36
CA LEU A 190 -17.91 -3.50 23.04
C LEU A 190 -16.95 -2.82 22.03
N THR A 191 -16.81 -1.50 22.11
CA THR A 191 -15.85 -0.76 21.29
C THR A 191 -14.41 -1.13 21.62
N CYS A 192 -14.06 -1.25 22.90
CA CYS A 192 -12.74 -1.71 23.33
C CYS A 192 -12.45 -3.14 22.85
N LEU A 193 -13.42 -4.04 22.96
CA LEU A 193 -13.30 -5.42 22.46
C LEU A 193 -13.13 -5.45 20.93
N CYS A 194 -13.85 -4.58 20.22
CA CYS A 194 -13.72 -4.45 18.76
C CYS A 194 -12.32 -3.98 18.35
N LEU A 195 -11.78 -2.97 19.03
CA LEU A 195 -10.43 -2.46 18.82
C LEU A 195 -9.36 -3.52 19.15
N ALA A 196 -9.52 -4.22 20.29
CA ALA A 196 -8.62 -5.29 20.68
C ALA A 196 -8.64 -6.43 19.64
N GLY A 197 -9.83 -6.81 19.16
CA GLY A 197 -10.01 -7.81 18.11
C GLY A 197 -9.38 -7.37 16.78
N ALA A 198 -9.55 -6.11 16.38
CA ALA A 198 -8.90 -5.56 15.20
C ALA A 198 -7.37 -5.59 15.33
N SER A 199 -6.84 -5.14 16.47
CA SER A 199 -5.39 -5.13 16.75
C SER A 199 -4.80 -6.53 16.74
N ALA A 200 -5.47 -7.51 17.40
CA ALA A 200 -5.07 -8.91 17.37
C ALA A 200 -5.12 -9.50 15.95
N GLY A 201 -6.16 -9.16 15.18
CA GLY A 201 -6.30 -9.57 13.78
C GLY A 201 -5.17 -9.04 12.89
N TYR A 202 -4.79 -7.77 13.06
CA TYR A 202 -3.66 -7.18 12.35
C TYR A 202 -2.34 -7.78 12.78
N ALA A 203 -2.09 -7.98 14.08
CA ALA A 203 -0.88 -8.60 14.59
C ALA A 203 -0.72 -10.02 14.02
N TRP A 204 -1.79 -10.82 14.05
CA TRP A 204 -1.78 -12.16 13.47
C TRP A 204 -1.50 -12.13 11.96
N PHE A 205 -2.17 -11.23 11.22
CA PHE A 205 -1.96 -11.07 9.78
C PHE A 205 -0.52 -10.64 9.46
N CYS A 206 0.00 -9.62 10.16
CA CYS A 206 1.37 -9.15 9.98
C CYS A 206 2.40 -10.25 10.26
N ASN A 207 2.23 -11.00 11.35
CA ASN A 207 3.10 -12.13 11.67
C ASN A 207 3.07 -13.21 10.57
N GLY A 208 1.89 -13.49 10.01
CA GLY A 208 1.76 -14.36 8.84
C GLY A 208 2.52 -13.84 7.63
N CYS A 209 2.40 -12.54 7.31
CA CYS A 209 3.12 -11.90 6.22
C CYS A 209 4.64 -11.94 6.43
N TYR A 210 5.11 -11.63 7.64
CA TYR A 210 6.55 -11.72 7.96
C TYR A 210 7.08 -13.13 7.80
N ARG A 211 6.35 -14.13 8.28
CA ARG A 211 6.73 -15.54 8.13
C ARG A 211 6.80 -15.96 6.67
N THR A 212 5.78 -15.61 5.86
CA THR A 212 5.78 -15.89 4.42
C THR A 212 6.96 -15.22 3.74
N ASN A 213 7.24 -13.96 4.09
CA ASN A 213 8.36 -13.21 3.54
C ASN A 213 9.72 -13.81 3.93
N TYR A 214 9.87 -14.26 5.17
CA TYR A 214 11.07 -14.92 5.66
C TYR A 214 11.36 -16.18 4.84
N TYR A 215 10.40 -17.12 4.74
CA TYR A 215 10.61 -18.34 3.96
C TYR A 215 10.85 -18.08 2.48
N SER A 216 10.18 -17.11 1.89
CA SER A 216 10.44 -16.71 0.51
C SER A 216 11.88 -16.22 0.33
N ASN A 217 12.40 -15.44 1.27
CA ASN A 217 13.78 -14.97 1.24
C ASN A 217 14.79 -16.13 1.40
N GLU A 218 14.54 -17.07 2.29
CA GLU A 218 15.38 -18.26 2.47
C GLU A 218 15.44 -19.12 1.20
N ILE A 219 14.28 -19.36 0.57
CA ILE A 219 14.21 -20.11 -0.69
C ILE A 219 15.00 -19.40 -1.78
N MET A 220 14.82 -18.09 -1.93
CA MET A 220 15.53 -17.32 -2.95
C MET A 220 17.04 -17.21 -2.66
N ALA A 221 17.44 -17.08 -1.39
CA ALA A 221 18.85 -17.11 -1.01
C ALA A 221 19.50 -18.45 -1.39
N SER A 222 18.86 -19.56 -1.07
CA SER A 222 19.32 -20.90 -1.44
C SER A 222 19.42 -21.05 -2.97
N TYR A 223 18.39 -20.57 -3.70
CA TYR A 223 18.33 -20.63 -5.15
C TYR A 223 19.49 -19.85 -5.82
N TYR A 224 19.71 -18.61 -5.40
CA TYR A 224 20.81 -17.81 -5.94
C TYR A 224 22.19 -18.34 -5.52
N THR A 225 22.30 -18.89 -4.33
CA THR A 225 23.55 -19.55 -3.90
C THR A 225 23.86 -20.74 -4.82
N SER A 226 22.87 -21.56 -5.13
CA SER A 226 23.02 -22.69 -6.06
C SER A 226 23.38 -22.24 -7.47
N MET A 227 22.72 -21.18 -7.97
CA MET A 227 22.99 -20.56 -9.26
C MET A 227 24.44 -20.08 -9.36
N LEU A 228 24.89 -19.32 -8.36
CA LEU A 228 26.26 -18.78 -8.34
C LEU A 228 27.31 -19.84 -8.09
N THR A 229 27.00 -20.91 -7.37
CA THR A 229 27.87 -22.07 -7.22
C THR A 229 28.09 -22.76 -8.57
N ARG A 230 27.01 -22.96 -9.35
CA ARG A 230 27.10 -23.47 -10.72
C ARG A 230 27.91 -22.55 -11.64
N ALA A 231 27.70 -21.24 -11.54
CA ALA A 231 28.46 -20.25 -12.28
C ALA A 231 29.98 -20.32 -12.00
N ARG A 232 30.35 -20.47 -10.71
CA ARG A 232 31.74 -20.62 -10.28
C ARG A 232 32.40 -21.92 -10.74
N SER A 233 31.64 -22.95 -11.04
CA SER A 233 32.16 -24.24 -11.54
C SER A 233 32.29 -24.30 -13.07
N MET A 234 31.93 -23.23 -13.77
CA MET A 234 32.09 -23.17 -15.22
C MET A 234 33.54 -23.12 -15.64
N GLU A 235 33.85 -23.78 -16.76
CA GLU A 235 35.17 -23.68 -17.40
C GLU A 235 35.44 -22.21 -17.80
N GLY A 236 36.61 -21.70 -17.50
CA GLY A 236 36.98 -20.30 -17.76
C GLY A 236 36.50 -19.29 -16.72
N TYR A 237 35.80 -19.72 -15.64
CA TYR A 237 35.45 -18.80 -14.55
C TYR A 237 36.71 -18.31 -13.83
N THR A 238 36.77 -17.00 -13.61
CA THR A 238 37.77 -16.35 -12.70
C THR A 238 37.02 -15.41 -11.74
N PRO A 239 37.56 -15.19 -10.53
CA PRO A 239 36.91 -14.31 -9.56
C PRO A 239 36.73 -12.85 -10.00
N ASP A 240 37.48 -12.42 -11.01
CA ASP A 240 37.43 -11.05 -11.55
C ASP A 240 36.36 -10.85 -12.58
N LEU A 241 35.67 -11.93 -12.99
CA LEU A 241 34.57 -11.84 -13.96
C LEU A 241 33.37 -11.09 -13.36
N GLU A 242 32.88 -10.10 -14.09
CA GLU A 242 31.65 -9.42 -13.75
C GLU A 242 30.44 -10.33 -14.03
N ILE A 243 29.53 -10.52 -13.06
CA ILE A 243 28.35 -11.34 -13.23
C ILE A 243 27.18 -10.47 -13.67
N VAL A 244 26.65 -10.77 -14.84
CA VAL A 244 25.60 -10.00 -15.51
C VAL A 244 24.36 -10.86 -15.71
N PHE A 245 23.22 -10.41 -15.16
CA PHE A 245 21.91 -11.05 -15.40
C PHE A 245 21.25 -10.50 -16.65
N VAL A 246 20.75 -11.40 -17.50
CA VAL A 246 19.90 -11.10 -18.64
C VAL A 246 18.47 -11.47 -18.30
N GLY A 247 17.57 -10.49 -18.37
CA GLY A 247 16.19 -10.62 -17.92
C GLY A 247 16.02 -10.35 -16.42
N GLN A 248 14.79 -9.98 -16.02
CA GLN A 248 14.50 -9.52 -14.66
C GLN A 248 13.76 -10.55 -13.82
N TYR A 249 13.33 -11.67 -14.41
CA TYR A 249 12.53 -12.69 -13.73
C TYR A 249 13.18 -14.05 -13.87
N VAL A 250 12.93 -14.91 -12.89
CA VAL A 250 13.38 -16.29 -12.94
C VAL A 250 12.20 -17.15 -13.41
N GLU A 251 12.30 -17.69 -14.63
CA GLU A 251 11.33 -18.60 -15.23
C GLU A 251 11.62 -20.05 -14.88
N ASP A 252 11.75 -20.34 -13.58
CA ASP A 252 12.00 -21.71 -13.15
C ASP A 252 10.69 -22.38 -12.69
N PRO A 253 10.21 -23.41 -13.40
CA PRO A 253 8.99 -24.13 -13.02
C PRO A 253 9.11 -24.89 -11.69
N THR A 254 10.31 -25.07 -11.16
CA THR A 254 10.53 -25.66 -9.84
C THR A 254 10.27 -24.68 -8.71
N LEU A 255 10.37 -23.37 -8.98
CA LEU A 255 9.96 -22.31 -8.06
C LEU A 255 8.45 -22.16 -8.06
N ARG A 256 7.77 -23.19 -7.63
CA ARG A 256 6.32 -23.16 -7.49
C ARG A 256 5.91 -22.15 -6.44
N ASP A 257 4.75 -21.57 -6.69
CA ASP A 257 4.05 -20.77 -5.71
C ASP A 257 3.65 -21.62 -4.50
N LEU A 258 4.57 -21.77 -3.56
CA LEU A 258 4.37 -22.53 -2.32
C LEU A 258 3.28 -21.95 -1.44
N TRP A 259 2.85 -20.72 -1.75
CA TRP A 259 1.94 -19.93 -0.95
C TRP A 259 0.62 -19.64 -1.67
N SER A 260 0.33 -20.34 -2.78
CA SER A 260 -0.93 -20.18 -3.48
C SER A 260 -2.10 -20.42 -2.50
N GLY A 261 -3.02 -19.45 -2.44
CA GLY A 261 -4.14 -19.47 -1.50
C GLY A 261 -3.85 -18.99 -0.08
N THR A 262 -2.61 -18.60 0.26
CA THR A 262 -2.34 -17.95 1.55
C THR A 262 -2.87 -16.51 1.53
N PRO A 263 -3.56 -16.06 2.59
CA PRO A 263 -3.95 -14.67 2.74
C PRO A 263 -2.78 -13.75 3.16
N PHE A 264 -1.62 -14.31 3.49
CA PHE A 264 -0.48 -13.60 4.08
C PHE A 264 0.44 -13.05 3.00
N ILE A 265 -0.07 -12.14 2.16
CA ILE A 265 0.69 -11.48 1.10
C ILE A 265 0.89 -10.03 1.50
N MET A 266 2.13 -9.57 1.50
CA MET A 266 2.44 -8.15 1.70
C MET A 266 2.20 -7.37 0.41
N ASP A 267 1.74 -6.12 0.57
CA ASP A 267 1.63 -5.18 -0.53
C ASP A 267 3.01 -4.94 -1.18
N GLY A 268 3.06 -4.95 -2.50
CA GLY A 268 4.31 -4.80 -3.25
C GLY A 268 4.99 -6.12 -3.66
N ARG A 269 4.50 -7.28 -3.19
CA ARG A 269 4.78 -8.57 -3.84
C ARG A 269 3.62 -8.94 -4.75
N SER A 270 3.91 -9.17 -6.03
CA SER A 270 2.93 -9.78 -6.91
C SER A 270 2.62 -11.18 -6.38
N THR A 271 1.34 -11.41 -6.12
CA THR A 271 0.70 -12.71 -5.90
C THR A 271 1.66 -13.84 -5.57
N ALA A 272 1.74 -14.22 -4.28
CA ALA A 272 2.25 -15.52 -3.82
C ALA A 272 3.59 -16.01 -4.43
N SER A 273 4.26 -15.21 -5.26
CA SER A 273 5.53 -15.56 -5.85
C SER A 273 6.62 -15.56 -4.78
N VAL A 274 7.43 -16.61 -4.77
CA VAL A 274 8.65 -16.70 -3.97
C VAL A 274 9.67 -15.65 -4.41
N GLN A 275 9.51 -15.11 -5.63
CA GLN A 275 10.48 -14.21 -6.23
C GLN A 275 10.53 -12.84 -5.56
N ILE A 276 11.73 -12.34 -5.43
CA ILE A 276 12.02 -10.98 -4.98
C ILE A 276 11.99 -10.07 -6.22
N ASN A 277 11.54 -8.81 -6.05
CA ASN A 277 11.61 -7.83 -7.12
C ASN A 277 13.07 -7.56 -7.54
N GLU A 278 13.25 -7.02 -8.73
CA GLU A 278 14.55 -6.72 -9.32
C GLU A 278 15.43 -5.85 -8.40
N TYR A 279 14.87 -4.88 -7.71
CA TYR A 279 15.60 -3.97 -6.81
C TYR A 279 16.17 -4.69 -5.56
N GLY A 280 15.39 -5.62 -5.01
CA GLY A 280 15.79 -6.39 -3.83
C GLY A 280 16.77 -7.53 -4.15
N ARG A 281 16.71 -8.06 -5.37
CA ARG A 281 17.46 -9.25 -5.80
C ARG A 281 18.96 -9.06 -5.71
N LEU A 282 19.50 -8.03 -6.37
CA LEU A 282 20.94 -7.77 -6.40
C LEU A 282 21.49 -7.56 -5.00
N ARG A 283 20.76 -6.82 -4.16
CA ARG A 283 21.15 -6.61 -2.77
C ARG A 283 21.12 -7.91 -1.96
N MET A 284 20.08 -8.73 -2.15
CA MET A 284 19.98 -10.02 -1.46
C MET A 284 21.11 -10.96 -1.88
N ILE A 285 21.44 -11.03 -3.17
CA ILE A 285 22.59 -11.81 -3.68
C ILE A 285 23.87 -11.32 -3.03
N ALA A 286 24.13 -10.02 -3.05
CA ALA A 286 25.33 -9.45 -2.42
C ALA A 286 25.40 -9.77 -0.91
N MET A 287 24.28 -9.70 -0.19
CA MET A 287 24.24 -9.99 1.25
C MET A 287 24.40 -11.48 1.57
N SER A 288 23.84 -12.37 0.75
CA SER A 288 23.88 -13.82 1.01
C SER A 288 25.12 -14.51 0.49
N THR A 289 25.77 -13.98 -0.55
CA THR A 289 26.90 -14.63 -1.23
C THR A 289 28.20 -13.82 -1.22
N GLY A 290 28.14 -12.55 -0.86
CA GLY A 290 29.26 -11.61 -0.95
C GLY A 290 29.63 -11.20 -2.38
N MET A 291 28.84 -11.61 -3.39
CA MET A 291 29.15 -11.34 -4.81
C MET A 291 28.38 -10.12 -5.32
N GLY A 292 29.10 -9.24 -6.01
CA GLY A 292 28.49 -8.17 -6.80
C GLY A 292 27.91 -8.72 -8.09
N THR A 293 26.67 -8.36 -8.37
CA THR A 293 25.97 -8.71 -9.61
C THR A 293 25.21 -7.51 -10.13
N ARG A 294 24.94 -7.46 -11.42
CA ARG A 294 24.08 -6.42 -12.03
C ARG A 294 23.23 -6.98 -13.17
N TYR A 295 22.33 -6.19 -13.66
CA TYR A 295 21.61 -6.49 -14.90
C TYR A 295 22.37 -5.98 -16.13
N ALA A 296 22.15 -6.64 -17.27
CA ALA A 296 22.63 -6.16 -18.55
C ALA A 296 22.02 -4.78 -18.87
N THR A 297 22.86 -3.90 -19.41
CA THR A 297 22.41 -2.61 -19.94
C THR A 297 21.75 -2.79 -21.32
N ASP A 298 21.01 -1.77 -21.80
CA ASP A 298 20.38 -1.83 -23.12
C ASP A 298 21.43 -1.97 -24.24
N ASP A 299 22.59 -1.34 -24.09
CA ASP A 299 23.71 -1.46 -25.02
C ASP A 299 24.27 -2.89 -25.04
N GLU A 300 24.40 -3.53 -23.88
CA GLU A 300 24.84 -4.92 -23.78
C GLU A 300 23.81 -5.90 -24.35
N LEU A 301 22.52 -5.64 -24.11
CA LEU A 301 21.44 -6.44 -24.69
C LEU A 301 21.48 -6.39 -26.22
N ALA A 302 21.81 -5.24 -26.79
CA ALA A 302 21.99 -5.07 -28.24
C ALA A 302 23.30 -5.71 -28.75
N GLN A 303 24.40 -5.50 -28.01
CA GLN A 303 25.75 -6.02 -28.38
C GLN A 303 25.77 -7.55 -28.41
N TYR A 304 25.17 -8.20 -27.38
CA TYR A 304 25.20 -9.67 -27.22
C TYR A 304 23.90 -10.35 -27.65
N ALA A 305 23.13 -9.72 -28.54
CA ALA A 305 21.80 -10.20 -28.92
C ALA A 305 21.81 -11.65 -29.46
N ASP A 306 22.81 -12.02 -30.27
CA ASP A 306 22.93 -13.38 -30.82
C ASP A 306 23.25 -14.41 -29.74
N SER A 307 24.17 -14.12 -28.83
CA SER A 307 24.51 -14.99 -27.68
C SER A 307 23.32 -15.13 -26.73
N ILE A 308 22.60 -14.04 -26.48
CA ILE A 308 21.39 -14.04 -25.66
C ILE A 308 20.29 -14.90 -26.31
N ALA A 309 20.09 -14.77 -27.63
CA ALA A 309 19.07 -15.54 -28.34
C ALA A 309 19.38 -17.05 -28.36
N ALA A 310 20.65 -17.43 -28.42
CA ALA A 310 21.10 -18.82 -28.40
C ALA A 310 21.05 -19.45 -26.98
N ALA A 311 21.14 -18.65 -25.94
CA ALA A 311 21.16 -19.13 -24.54
C ALA A 311 19.76 -19.61 -24.11
N ALA A 312 19.71 -20.63 -23.26
CA ALA A 312 18.49 -21.07 -22.58
C ALA A 312 18.22 -20.21 -21.34
N ASN A 313 17.00 -20.29 -20.79
CA ASN A 313 16.71 -19.70 -19.50
C ASN A 313 17.22 -20.60 -18.36
N TYR A 314 17.74 -19.99 -17.29
CA TYR A 314 18.12 -20.74 -16.09
C TYR A 314 16.88 -21.45 -15.48
N PRO A 315 16.97 -22.74 -15.11
CA PRO A 315 18.20 -23.52 -14.83
C PRO A 315 18.67 -24.45 -15.96
N ALA A 316 18.13 -24.33 -17.17
CA ALA A 316 18.50 -25.22 -18.28
C ALA A 316 19.99 -25.13 -18.64
N ASP A 317 20.51 -26.15 -19.34
CA ASP A 317 21.88 -26.13 -19.84
C ASP A 317 22.04 -25.07 -20.94
N GLY A 318 23.19 -24.40 -20.96
CA GLY A 318 23.45 -23.28 -21.85
C GLY A 318 22.84 -21.93 -21.39
N CYS A 319 22.31 -21.84 -20.17
CA CYS A 319 21.79 -20.60 -19.62
C CYS A 319 22.86 -19.62 -19.13
N MET A 320 24.13 -20.07 -19.08
CA MET A 320 25.28 -19.28 -18.63
C MET A 320 26.38 -19.38 -19.66
N TRP A 321 27.06 -18.26 -19.93
CA TRP A 321 28.22 -18.22 -20.80
C TRP A 321 29.17 -17.11 -20.39
N ILE A 322 30.44 -17.22 -20.80
CA ILE A 322 31.46 -16.22 -20.58
C ILE A 322 31.82 -15.59 -21.90
N GLU A 323 31.75 -14.27 -22.00
CA GLU A 323 32.05 -13.50 -23.18
C GLU A 323 32.60 -12.12 -22.77
N ASP A 324 33.67 -11.66 -23.38
CA ASP A 324 34.33 -10.37 -23.16
C ASP A 324 34.64 -10.08 -21.70
N GLY A 325 35.10 -11.09 -20.93
CA GLY A 325 35.44 -10.94 -19.52
C GLY A 325 34.23 -10.79 -18.59
N LYS A 326 33.04 -11.16 -19.05
CA LYS A 326 31.80 -11.14 -18.26
C LYS A 326 31.19 -12.53 -18.24
N LEU A 327 30.58 -12.87 -17.12
CA LEU A 327 29.74 -14.06 -16.98
C LEU A 327 28.27 -13.66 -17.07
N PHE A 328 27.63 -14.05 -18.14
CA PHE A 328 26.21 -13.82 -18.33
C PHE A 328 25.37 -14.98 -17.80
N ILE A 329 24.24 -14.65 -17.20
CA ILE A 329 23.23 -15.61 -16.71
C ILE A 329 21.88 -15.17 -17.23
N ARG A 330 21.27 -15.95 -18.14
CA ARG A 330 19.95 -15.65 -18.66
C ARG A 330 18.87 -16.18 -17.71
N LEU A 331 18.10 -15.27 -17.11
CA LEU A 331 16.99 -15.60 -16.21
C LEU A 331 15.68 -15.82 -16.97
N CYS A 332 15.39 -14.93 -17.93
CA CYS A 332 14.23 -14.98 -18.82
C CYS A 332 14.52 -14.18 -20.10
N ASP A 333 13.55 -14.14 -21.00
CA ASP A 333 13.61 -13.23 -22.14
C ASP A 333 13.64 -11.78 -21.63
N PRO A 334 14.61 -10.95 -22.05
CA PRO A 334 14.74 -9.57 -21.59
C PRO A 334 13.55 -8.68 -21.96
N SER A 335 12.77 -9.06 -23.00
CA SER A 335 11.55 -8.35 -23.39
C SER A 335 10.35 -8.66 -22.46
N THR A 336 10.46 -9.69 -21.62
CA THR A 336 9.36 -10.09 -20.72
C THR A 336 9.22 -9.08 -19.60
N VAL A 337 8.15 -8.30 -19.61
CA VAL A 337 7.76 -7.38 -18.54
C VAL A 337 6.62 -8.02 -17.74
N TYR A 338 6.87 -8.34 -16.49
CA TYR A 338 5.82 -8.77 -15.57
C TYR A 338 5.33 -7.55 -14.76
N TYR A 339 4.04 -7.25 -14.85
CA TYR A 339 3.36 -6.19 -14.11
C TYR A 339 2.82 -6.69 -12.76
#